data_b01859da7b7522f52a431f998c8930c1
#
_entry.id   b01859da7b7522f52a431f998c8930c1
#
_cell.length_a   1.000
_cell.length_b   1.000
_cell.length_c   1.000
_cell.angle_alpha   90.00
_cell.angle_beta   90.00
_cell.angle_gamma   90.00
#
_symmetry.space_group_name_H-M   'P 1'
#
loop_
_entity.id
_entity.type
_entity.pdbx_description
1 polymer ?
#
loop_
_entity_poly.entity_id
_entity_poly.type
_entity_poly.pdbx_seq_one_letter_code
_entity_poly.pdbx_strand_id
1 'polypeptide(L)'
;RGKEIDFGVDAVSAATAPYIDMSFGMGKDGYPAINITQLAAATFCKWLSAKTGQFYRLPTEAEWEYACRAGTTTSYSFGNDVSKIGEYGWFYDNSDGKYQKIGLKKPNPWGLHDMHGNVAEWTLDEYGAESYKVYAGKSANNPWQVAEKLYPRVVRGGSWYDEPIALRSASRLASDKKWK
;
A
#
# COMPACT_ATOMS: atom_id res chain seq x y z
N ARG A 1 3.73 35.40 12.65
CA ARG A 1 2.68 35.32 11.59
C ARG A 1 3.30 34.48 10.48
N GLY A 2 2.96 33.17 10.41
CA GLY A 2 3.37 32.28 9.35
C GLY A 2 2.76 32.74 8.03
N LYS A 3 3.58 32.80 6.98
CA LYS A 3 3.06 32.99 5.62
C LYS A 3 2.21 31.77 5.30
N GLU A 4 0.95 32.00 4.98
CA GLU A 4 0.11 31.00 4.33
C GLU A 4 0.84 30.56 3.03
N ILE A 5 1.20 29.29 2.95
CA ILE A 5 1.80 28.75 1.73
C ILE A 5 0.63 28.47 0.80
N ASP A 6 0.44 29.31 -0.20
CA ASP A 6 -0.47 29.07 -1.30
C ASP A 6 0.09 27.93 -2.17
N PHE A 7 -0.37 26.72 -1.89
CA PHE A 7 -0.13 25.58 -2.76
C PHE A 7 -1.08 25.73 -3.94
N GLY A 8 -0.65 26.32 -5.05
CA GLY A 8 -1.38 26.47 -6.30
C GLY A 8 -2.55 25.48 -6.42
N VAL A 9 -3.72 25.98 -6.19
CA VAL A 9 -4.91 25.30 -5.63
C VAL A 9 -5.43 24.14 -6.46
N ASP A 10 -5.14 24.07 -7.75
CA ASP A 10 -5.83 23.15 -8.65
C ASP A 10 -5.32 21.70 -8.65
N ALA A 11 -4.09 21.45 -8.22
CA ALA A 11 -3.54 20.09 -8.25
C ALA A 11 -4.02 19.20 -7.08
N VAL A 12 -4.65 19.77 -6.06
CA VAL A 12 -4.95 19.07 -4.80
C VAL A 12 -6.40 19.23 -4.36
N SER A 13 -7.17 20.15 -4.93
CA SER A 13 -8.40 20.61 -4.30
C SER A 13 -9.70 20.02 -4.82
N ALA A 14 -9.83 19.60 -6.02
CA ALA A 14 -10.97 18.79 -6.49
C ALA A 14 -10.76 18.35 -7.95
N ALA A 15 -11.14 17.14 -8.25
CA ALA A 15 -11.29 16.73 -9.63
C ALA A 15 -12.36 17.60 -10.31
N THR A 16 -12.04 18.10 -11.51
CA THR A 16 -12.98 18.87 -12.34
C THR A 16 -14.19 17.99 -12.71
N ALA A 17 -15.40 18.47 -12.49
CA ALA A 17 -16.59 17.75 -12.95
C ALA A 17 -16.73 17.82 -14.51
N PRO A 18 -17.27 16.76 -15.15
CA PRO A 18 -17.79 15.54 -14.59
C PRO A 18 -16.69 14.58 -14.14
N TYR A 19 -16.80 14.14 -12.91
CA TYR A 19 -15.84 13.23 -12.29
C TYR A 19 -16.32 11.79 -12.43
N ILE A 20 -15.50 10.92 -13.00
CA ILE A 20 -15.82 9.49 -13.08
C ILE A 20 -15.56 8.86 -11.72
N ASP A 21 -16.60 8.22 -11.19
CA ASP A 21 -16.44 7.40 -9.98
C ASP A 21 -15.62 6.15 -10.26
N MET A 22 -14.36 6.18 -9.85
CA MET A 22 -13.41 5.08 -10.03
C MET A 22 -13.62 3.95 -9.02
N SER A 23 -14.60 4.05 -8.13
CA SER A 23 -14.98 2.95 -7.23
C SER A 23 -15.77 1.85 -7.94
N PHE A 24 -16.25 2.12 -9.15
CA PHE A 24 -17.11 1.21 -9.94
C PHE A 24 -18.31 0.69 -9.13
N GLY A 25 -18.83 1.51 -8.20
CA GLY A 25 -19.95 1.15 -7.34
C GLY A 25 -19.63 0.23 -6.18
N MET A 26 -18.34 -0.12 -5.97
CA MET A 26 -17.94 -1.04 -4.88
C MET A 26 -17.91 -0.37 -3.49
N GLY A 27 -17.91 0.96 -3.40
CA GLY A 27 -17.99 1.72 -2.14
C GLY A 27 -16.91 2.79 -1.99
N LYS A 28 -17.18 3.79 -1.15
CA LYS A 28 -16.27 4.91 -0.84
C LYS A 28 -16.09 5.11 0.66
N ASP A 29 -17.17 5.42 1.38
CA ASP A 29 -17.10 5.76 2.80
C ASP A 29 -16.77 4.54 3.66
N GLY A 30 -15.62 4.56 4.31
CA GLY A 30 -15.08 3.43 5.07
C GLY A 30 -14.45 2.34 4.22
N TYR A 31 -14.17 2.62 2.95
CA TYR A 31 -13.44 1.75 2.04
C TYR A 31 -12.03 2.31 1.75
N PRO A 32 -11.09 1.47 1.30
CA PRO A 32 -9.77 1.96 0.88
C PRO A 32 -9.88 2.88 -0.33
N ALA A 33 -8.97 3.86 -0.43
CA ALA A 33 -8.81 4.66 -1.62
C ALA A 33 -8.17 3.81 -2.73
N ILE A 34 -8.85 3.70 -3.87
CA ILE A 34 -8.44 2.86 -4.99
C ILE A 34 -8.25 3.67 -6.26
N ASN A 35 -7.66 3.04 -7.29
CA ASN A 35 -7.45 3.64 -8.61
C ASN A 35 -6.70 4.98 -8.55
N ILE A 36 -5.78 5.10 -7.61
CA ILE A 36 -4.88 6.22 -7.47
C ILE A 36 -3.47 5.84 -7.93
N THR A 37 -2.80 6.76 -8.61
CA THR A 37 -1.39 6.55 -8.96
C THR A 37 -0.50 6.70 -7.73
N GLN A 38 0.71 6.13 -7.77
CA GLN A 38 1.71 6.34 -6.72
C GLN A 38 2.03 7.84 -6.55
N LEU A 39 2.05 8.60 -7.65
CA LEU A 39 2.26 10.05 -7.61
C LEU A 39 1.12 10.77 -6.86
N ALA A 40 -0.13 10.38 -7.11
CA ALA A 40 -1.28 10.96 -6.40
C ALA A 40 -1.21 10.66 -4.89
N ALA A 41 -0.88 9.42 -4.52
CA ALA A 41 -0.69 9.04 -3.12
C ALA A 41 0.45 9.82 -2.45
N ALA A 42 1.59 10.00 -3.12
CA ALA A 42 2.71 10.80 -2.63
C ALA A 42 2.34 12.30 -2.51
N THR A 43 1.54 12.83 -3.45
CA THR A 43 1.04 14.20 -3.40
C THR A 43 0.09 14.40 -2.23
N PHE A 44 -0.81 13.43 -1.99
CA PHE A 44 -1.66 13.44 -0.79
C PHE A 44 -0.83 13.47 0.50
N CYS A 45 0.23 12.68 0.61
CA CYS A 45 1.12 12.73 1.77
C CYS A 45 1.76 14.13 1.97
N LYS A 46 2.18 14.79 0.89
CA LYS A 46 2.70 16.17 0.95
C LYS A 46 1.66 17.16 1.44
N TRP A 47 0.44 17.08 0.87
CA TRP A 47 -0.68 17.92 1.30
C TRP A 47 -1.01 17.70 2.78
N LEU A 48 -1.10 16.44 3.22
CA LEU A 48 -1.39 16.10 4.61
C LEU A 48 -0.29 16.61 5.56
N SER A 49 0.98 16.50 5.16
CA SER A 49 2.11 17.02 5.92
C SER A 49 2.00 18.53 6.12
N ALA A 50 1.70 19.27 5.06
CA ALA A 50 1.52 20.71 5.12
C ALA A 50 0.32 21.12 5.98
N LYS A 51 -0.80 20.37 5.87
CA LYS A 51 -2.03 20.65 6.62
C LYS A 51 -1.90 20.40 8.11
N THR A 52 -1.16 19.37 8.50
CA THR A 52 -1.08 18.92 9.91
C THR A 52 0.18 19.38 10.63
N GLY A 53 1.21 19.84 9.89
CA GLY A 53 2.54 20.11 10.44
C GLY A 53 3.33 18.84 10.79
N GLN A 54 2.80 17.66 10.50
CA GLN A 54 3.46 16.37 10.70
C GLN A 54 4.04 15.87 9.36
N PHE A 55 5.10 15.08 9.42
CA PHE A 55 5.70 14.51 8.21
C PHE A 55 5.02 13.20 7.80
N TYR A 56 4.43 13.18 6.62
CA TYR A 56 3.83 11.99 6.00
C TYR A 56 4.50 11.68 4.67
N ARG A 57 4.73 10.41 4.42
CA ARG A 57 5.16 9.87 3.12
C ARG A 57 4.69 8.44 2.94
N LEU A 58 4.77 7.91 1.74
CA LEU A 58 4.65 6.47 1.53
C LEU A 58 5.79 5.74 2.26
N PRO A 59 5.58 4.51 2.72
CA PRO A 59 6.64 3.69 3.28
C PRO A 59 7.64 3.28 2.19
N THR A 60 8.87 3.01 2.57
CA THR A 60 9.75 2.16 1.76
C THR A 60 9.22 0.73 1.78
N GLU A 61 9.63 -0.08 0.82
CA GLU A 61 9.24 -1.49 0.78
C GLU A 61 9.64 -2.24 2.08
N ALA A 62 10.85 -1.96 2.56
CA ALA A 62 11.35 -2.57 3.80
C ALA A 62 10.54 -2.14 5.04
N GLU A 63 10.14 -0.87 5.12
CA GLU A 63 9.27 -0.38 6.20
C GLU A 63 7.88 -1.03 6.13
N TRP A 64 7.33 -1.16 4.93
CA TRP A 64 6.05 -1.83 4.73
C TRP A 64 6.10 -3.29 5.21
N GLU A 65 7.12 -4.06 4.79
CA GLU A 65 7.27 -5.46 5.19
C GLU A 65 7.52 -5.60 6.70
N TYR A 66 8.32 -4.72 7.28
CA TYR A 66 8.56 -4.67 8.72
C TYR A 66 7.25 -4.43 9.49
N ALA A 67 6.44 -3.48 9.05
CA ALA A 67 5.14 -3.20 9.63
C ALA A 67 4.14 -4.35 9.44
N CYS A 68 4.11 -4.95 8.24
CA CYS A 68 3.28 -6.12 7.96
C CYS A 68 3.62 -7.30 8.87
N ARG A 69 4.91 -7.62 9.02
CA ARG A 69 5.39 -8.72 9.87
C ARG A 69 5.14 -8.48 11.36
N ALA A 70 5.18 -7.26 11.81
CA ALA A 70 4.95 -6.90 13.21
C ALA A 70 5.75 -7.80 14.20
N GLY A 71 7.02 -8.06 13.90
CA GLY A 71 7.93 -8.89 14.69
C GLY A 71 7.95 -10.37 14.34
N THR A 72 7.11 -10.85 13.41
CA THR A 72 7.11 -12.26 12.98
C THR A 72 8.10 -12.52 11.85
N THR A 73 8.54 -13.78 11.72
CA THR A 73 9.38 -14.27 10.61
C THR A 73 8.64 -15.23 9.69
N THR A 74 7.37 -15.47 9.96
CA THR A 74 6.50 -16.42 9.27
C THR A 74 6.02 -15.89 7.91
N SER A 75 5.35 -16.71 7.13
CA SER A 75 4.81 -16.34 5.82
C SER A 75 3.81 -15.20 5.89
N TYR A 76 3.02 -15.18 6.95
CA TYR A 76 2.04 -14.13 7.28
C TYR A 76 2.30 -13.62 8.69
N SER A 77 1.75 -12.48 9.05
CA SER A 77 1.86 -11.91 10.41
C SER A 77 1.22 -12.80 11.50
N PHE A 78 0.35 -13.72 11.11
CA PHE A 78 -0.35 -14.64 12.01
C PHE A 78 0.24 -16.07 12.00
N GLY A 79 1.32 -16.33 11.27
CA GLY A 79 1.97 -17.64 11.20
C GLY A 79 2.11 -18.18 9.78
N ASN A 80 2.28 -19.52 9.67
CA ASN A 80 2.43 -20.21 8.38
C ASN A 80 1.16 -20.95 7.92
N ASP A 81 0.14 -21.02 8.77
CA ASP A 81 -1.09 -21.74 8.48
C ASP A 81 -2.00 -20.90 7.58
N VAL A 82 -1.96 -21.19 6.26
CA VAL A 82 -2.73 -20.49 5.25
C VAL A 82 -4.24 -20.62 5.46
N SER A 83 -4.73 -21.66 6.14
CA SER A 83 -6.17 -21.81 6.36
C SER A 83 -6.79 -20.69 7.20
N LYS A 84 -5.96 -19.95 7.93
CA LYS A 84 -6.37 -18.81 8.77
C LYS A 84 -6.42 -17.48 8.02
N ILE A 85 -5.99 -17.43 6.74
CA ILE A 85 -5.91 -16.16 6.00
C ILE A 85 -7.23 -15.41 5.97
N GLY A 86 -8.35 -16.12 5.90
CA GLY A 86 -9.69 -15.52 5.89
C GLY A 86 -10.07 -14.75 7.16
N GLU A 87 -9.34 -14.95 8.27
CA GLU A 87 -9.52 -14.18 9.50
C GLU A 87 -8.80 -12.82 9.45
N TYR A 88 -7.74 -12.70 8.62
CA TYR A 88 -6.83 -11.57 8.59
C TYR A 88 -6.86 -10.76 7.30
N GLY A 89 -7.41 -11.32 6.22
CA GLY A 89 -7.38 -10.68 4.92
C GLY A 89 -8.58 -10.96 4.03
N TRP A 90 -8.77 -10.06 3.07
CA TRP A 90 -9.70 -10.20 1.97
C TRP A 90 -8.95 -10.58 0.72
N PHE A 91 -9.29 -11.73 0.13
CA PHE A 91 -8.62 -12.33 -1.02
C PHE A 91 -9.65 -12.99 -1.94
N TYR A 92 -9.23 -13.66 -3.00
CA TYR A 92 -10.10 -14.15 -4.05
C TYR A 92 -11.31 -14.95 -3.55
N ASP A 93 -11.12 -15.91 -2.62
CA ASP A 93 -12.19 -16.81 -2.19
C ASP A 93 -13.22 -16.17 -1.22
N ASN A 94 -12.90 -15.05 -0.59
CA ASN A 94 -13.74 -14.49 0.47
C ASN A 94 -14.14 -13.03 0.28
N SER A 95 -13.70 -12.40 -0.81
CA SER A 95 -13.92 -10.98 -1.08
C SER A 95 -15.25 -10.69 -1.79
N ASP A 96 -15.92 -11.71 -2.28
CA ASP A 96 -17.15 -11.55 -3.06
C ASP A 96 -16.91 -10.72 -4.35
N GLY A 97 -15.71 -10.89 -4.95
CA GLY A 97 -15.32 -10.24 -6.19
C GLY A 97 -15.12 -8.73 -6.10
N LYS A 98 -14.85 -8.18 -4.92
CA LYS A 98 -14.65 -6.74 -4.69
C LYS A 98 -13.83 -6.46 -3.44
N TYR A 99 -13.22 -5.26 -3.37
CA TYR A 99 -12.62 -4.79 -2.13
C TYR A 99 -13.69 -4.52 -1.06
N GLN A 100 -13.30 -4.59 0.19
CA GLN A 100 -14.18 -4.54 1.34
C GLN A 100 -13.88 -3.31 2.21
N LYS A 101 -14.79 -3.01 3.13
CA LYS A 101 -14.57 -1.96 4.15
C LYS A 101 -13.30 -2.25 4.94
N ILE A 102 -12.59 -1.18 5.28
CA ILE A 102 -11.34 -1.26 6.05
C ILE A 102 -11.58 -1.78 7.47
N GLY A 103 -10.58 -2.49 8.01
CA GLY A 103 -10.54 -2.86 9.41
C GLY A 103 -11.53 -3.94 9.86
N LEU A 104 -12.16 -4.67 8.94
CA LEU A 104 -13.13 -5.72 9.28
C LEU A 104 -12.48 -7.07 9.63
N LYS A 105 -11.24 -7.27 9.23
CA LYS A 105 -10.47 -8.47 9.56
C LYS A 105 -9.57 -8.21 10.77
N LYS A 106 -9.04 -9.29 11.37
CA LYS A 106 -8.12 -9.17 12.51
C LYS A 106 -6.86 -8.39 12.11
N PRO A 107 -6.36 -7.51 12.98
CA PRO A 107 -5.09 -6.82 12.75
C PRO A 107 -3.89 -7.74 12.96
N ASN A 108 -2.74 -7.29 12.51
CA ASN A 108 -1.46 -7.90 12.88
C ASN A 108 -1.10 -7.58 14.35
N PRO A 109 -0.01 -8.14 14.91
CA PRO A 109 0.38 -7.91 16.31
C PRO A 109 0.60 -6.43 16.70
N TRP A 110 0.81 -5.54 15.73
CA TRP A 110 0.94 -4.09 15.97
C TRP A 110 -0.36 -3.30 15.76
N GLY A 111 -1.47 -3.97 15.54
CA GLY A 111 -2.77 -3.34 15.36
C GLY A 111 -3.05 -2.83 13.95
N LEU A 112 -2.23 -3.19 12.95
CA LEU A 112 -2.43 -2.81 11.56
C LEU A 112 -3.38 -3.79 10.88
N HIS A 113 -4.43 -3.27 10.27
CA HIS A 113 -5.42 -4.04 9.52
C HIS A 113 -5.06 -4.10 8.03
N ASP A 114 -5.67 -5.06 7.34
CA ASP A 114 -5.65 -5.21 5.88
C ASP A 114 -4.26 -5.37 5.25
N MET A 115 -3.25 -5.77 6.06
CA MET A 115 -1.88 -6.00 5.60
C MET A 115 -1.74 -7.25 4.71
N HIS A 116 -2.78 -8.08 4.60
CA HIS A 116 -2.83 -9.32 3.84
C HIS A 116 -4.05 -9.34 2.92
N GLY A 117 -4.09 -8.47 1.90
CA GLY A 117 -5.18 -8.40 0.93
C GLY A 117 -5.99 -7.11 1.00
N ASN A 118 -7.24 -7.17 0.63
CA ASN A 118 -8.15 -6.06 0.39
C ASN A 118 -7.71 -5.25 -0.83
N VAL A 119 -6.76 -4.31 -0.70
CA VAL A 119 -6.17 -3.60 -1.84
C VAL A 119 -4.65 -3.63 -1.76
N ALA A 120 -4.01 -3.68 -2.92
CA ALA A 120 -2.56 -3.61 -3.00
C ALA A 120 -2.06 -2.18 -2.74
N GLU A 121 -0.92 -2.05 -2.04
CA GLU A 121 -0.44 -0.79 -1.48
C GLU A 121 0.85 -0.33 -2.13
N TRP A 122 0.93 0.97 -2.43
CA TRP A 122 2.11 1.60 -2.99
C TRP A 122 3.24 1.76 -1.97
N THR A 123 4.45 1.48 -2.40
CA THR A 123 5.68 1.88 -1.69
C THR A 123 6.49 2.90 -2.48
N LEU A 124 7.57 3.43 -1.88
CA LEU A 124 8.46 4.38 -2.54
C LEU A 124 9.40 3.73 -3.56
N ASP A 125 9.67 2.44 -3.39
CA ASP A 125 10.77 1.76 -4.08
C ASP A 125 10.48 1.51 -5.56
N GLU A 126 11.54 1.60 -6.38
CA GLU A 126 11.55 1.03 -7.71
C GLU A 126 11.59 -0.50 -7.61
N TYR A 127 10.78 -1.17 -8.41
CA TYR A 127 10.80 -2.62 -8.44
C TYR A 127 12.00 -3.15 -9.25
N GLY A 128 12.81 -3.96 -8.60
CA GLY A 128 13.80 -4.82 -9.23
C GLY A 128 13.67 -6.23 -8.66
N ALA A 129 13.59 -7.25 -9.50
CA ALA A 129 13.48 -8.63 -9.05
C ALA A 129 14.65 -9.03 -8.13
N GLU A 130 15.81 -8.46 -8.38
CA GLU A 130 17.05 -8.79 -7.71
C GLU A 130 17.51 -7.72 -6.69
N SER A 131 16.68 -6.71 -6.40
CA SER A 131 17.06 -5.55 -5.57
C SER A 131 17.64 -5.93 -4.21
N TYR A 132 17.14 -7.01 -3.61
CA TYR A 132 17.61 -7.46 -2.30
C TYR A 132 18.87 -8.33 -2.34
N LYS A 133 19.33 -8.79 -3.50
CA LYS A 133 20.58 -9.60 -3.60
C LYS A 133 21.81 -8.87 -3.07
N VAL A 134 21.86 -7.55 -3.21
CA VAL A 134 22.96 -6.73 -2.70
C VAL A 134 23.11 -6.77 -1.19
N TYR A 135 22.03 -7.12 -0.49
CA TYR A 135 21.98 -7.21 0.97
C TYR A 135 22.13 -8.65 1.48
N ALA A 136 22.24 -9.65 0.60
CA ALA A 136 22.35 -11.06 1.01
C ALA A 136 23.54 -11.26 1.97
N GLY A 137 23.26 -11.82 3.16
CA GLY A 137 24.25 -12.03 4.21
C GLY A 137 24.78 -10.75 4.90
N LYS A 138 24.13 -9.61 4.70
CA LYS A 138 24.50 -8.32 5.31
C LYS A 138 23.32 -7.70 6.03
N SER A 139 23.63 -6.91 7.07
CA SER A 139 22.64 -5.98 7.63
C SER A 139 22.52 -4.75 6.75
N ALA A 140 21.30 -4.36 6.43
CA ALA A 140 21.02 -3.12 5.75
C ALA A 140 20.29 -2.16 6.71
N ASN A 141 20.72 -0.92 6.76
CA ASN A 141 20.07 0.12 7.56
C ASN A 141 19.22 0.99 6.63
N ASN A 142 17.92 1.02 6.87
CA ASN A 142 16.93 1.74 6.07
C ASN A 142 17.12 1.51 4.55
N PRO A 143 17.08 0.25 4.08
CA PRO A 143 17.26 -0.01 2.66
C PRO A 143 16.12 0.64 1.86
N TRP A 144 16.48 1.41 0.87
CA TRP A 144 15.57 2.06 -0.04
C TRP A 144 16.11 2.03 -1.45
N GLN A 145 15.37 1.41 -2.36
CA GLN A 145 15.67 1.43 -3.78
C GLN A 145 15.09 2.70 -4.39
N VAL A 146 15.91 3.75 -4.42
CA VAL A 146 15.50 5.04 -5.00
C VAL A 146 15.08 4.84 -6.44
N ALA A 147 13.91 5.32 -6.77
CA ALA A 147 13.37 5.14 -8.10
C ALA A 147 13.93 6.16 -9.08
N GLU A 148 14.53 5.67 -10.16
CA GLU A 148 15.01 6.45 -11.29
C GLU A 148 13.94 6.61 -12.39
N LYS A 149 12.93 5.72 -12.41
CA LYS A 149 11.86 5.68 -13.40
C LYS A 149 10.49 5.78 -12.73
N LEU A 150 9.48 6.20 -13.49
CA LEU A 150 8.10 6.21 -13.01
C LEU A 150 7.59 4.79 -12.72
N TYR A 151 7.96 3.83 -13.53
CA TYR A 151 7.56 2.43 -13.43
C TYR A 151 8.72 1.50 -13.73
N PRO A 152 8.70 0.26 -13.22
CA PRO A 152 7.75 -0.26 -12.21
C PRO A 152 8.09 0.20 -10.79
N ARG A 153 7.05 0.40 -9.97
CA ARG A 153 7.15 0.60 -8.52
C ARG A 153 6.81 -0.68 -7.79
N VAL A 154 7.30 -0.81 -6.57
CA VAL A 154 6.92 -1.93 -5.71
C VAL A 154 5.53 -1.70 -5.14
N VAL A 155 4.71 -2.74 -5.20
CA VAL A 155 3.40 -2.83 -4.58
C VAL A 155 3.36 -4.04 -3.66
N ARG A 156 2.71 -3.92 -2.53
CA ARG A 156 2.71 -4.91 -1.44
C ARG A 156 1.29 -5.24 -0.98
N GLY A 157 1.18 -6.32 -0.19
CA GLY A 157 -0.05 -6.73 0.47
C GLY A 157 -0.93 -7.70 -0.32
N GLY A 158 -0.87 -7.65 -1.64
CA GLY A 158 -1.86 -8.30 -2.50
C GLY A 158 -3.22 -7.63 -2.41
N SER A 159 -4.22 -8.19 -3.06
CA SER A 159 -5.55 -7.61 -3.18
C SER A 159 -6.67 -8.63 -3.01
N TRP A 160 -7.89 -8.13 -3.00
CA TRP A 160 -9.12 -8.93 -2.98
C TRP A 160 -9.26 -9.91 -4.16
N TYR A 161 -8.50 -9.72 -5.22
CA TYR A 161 -8.51 -10.54 -6.43
C TYR A 161 -7.36 -11.56 -6.49
N ASP A 162 -6.48 -11.55 -5.50
CA ASP A 162 -5.28 -12.38 -5.46
C ASP A 162 -5.47 -13.65 -4.64
N GLU A 163 -4.68 -14.67 -4.96
CA GLU A 163 -4.58 -15.90 -4.19
C GLU A 163 -3.74 -15.70 -2.91
N PRO A 164 -3.92 -16.55 -1.87
CA PRO A 164 -3.20 -16.42 -0.60
C PRO A 164 -1.68 -16.28 -0.72
N ILE A 165 -1.08 -16.92 -1.71
CA ILE A 165 0.38 -16.85 -1.94
C ILE A 165 0.88 -15.44 -2.22
N ALA A 166 0.07 -14.60 -2.86
CA ALA A 166 0.40 -13.21 -3.16
C ALA A 166 0.27 -12.30 -1.93
N LEU A 167 -0.47 -12.74 -0.90
CA LEU A 167 -0.72 -11.97 0.32
C LEU A 167 0.35 -12.18 1.41
N ARG A 168 1.37 -13.02 1.17
CA ARG A 168 2.44 -13.24 2.15
C ARG A 168 3.19 -11.94 2.44
N SER A 169 3.70 -11.80 3.66
CA SER A 169 4.46 -10.61 4.08
C SER A 169 5.63 -10.29 3.15
N ALA A 170 6.27 -11.30 2.56
CA ALA A 170 7.40 -11.13 1.64
C ALA A 170 7.00 -11.05 0.16
N SER A 171 5.71 -11.15 -0.17
CA SER A 171 5.28 -11.09 -1.57
C SER A 171 5.46 -9.68 -2.14
N ARG A 172 6.00 -9.60 -3.35
CA ARG A 172 6.34 -8.37 -4.05
C ARG A 172 5.66 -8.36 -5.40
N LEU A 173 5.07 -7.25 -5.78
CA LEU A 173 4.49 -7.08 -7.10
C LEU A 173 5.07 -5.84 -7.78
N ALA A 174 5.40 -5.98 -9.05
CA ALA A 174 5.78 -4.85 -9.90
C ALA A 174 4.51 -4.14 -10.40
N SER A 175 4.44 -2.84 -10.24
CA SER A 175 3.34 -2.07 -10.82
C SER A 175 3.42 -2.08 -12.35
N ASP A 176 2.26 -2.14 -13.00
CA ASP A 176 2.18 -1.96 -14.45
C ASP A 176 2.02 -0.46 -14.78
N LYS A 177 2.67 -0.01 -15.84
CA LYS A 177 2.47 1.34 -16.40
C LYS A 177 1.02 1.63 -16.84
N LYS A 178 0.21 0.58 -16.99
CA LYS A 178 -1.23 0.69 -17.29
C LYS A 178 -2.08 1.01 -16.06
N TRP A 179 -1.52 0.87 -14.87
CA TRP A 179 -2.19 1.28 -13.63
C TRP A 179 -2.13 2.81 -13.52
N LYS A 180 -3.14 3.45 -14.07
CA LYS A 180 -3.28 4.91 -14.13
C LYS A 180 -4.44 5.36 -13.26
#